data_868df6cade008b197a44f203bf43ea29
#
_entry.id   868df6cade008b197a44f203bf43ea29
#
_cell.length_a   1.000
_cell.length_b   1.000
_cell.length_c   1.000
_cell.angle_alpha   90.00
_cell.angle_beta   90.00
_cell.angle_gamma   90.00
#
_symmetry.space_group_name_H-M   'P 1'
#
loop_
_entity.id
_entity.type
_entity.pdbx_description
1 polymer ?
#
loop_
_entity_poly.entity_id
_entity_poly.type
_entity_poly.pdbx_seq_one_letter_code
_entity_poly.pdbx_strand_id
1 'polypeptide(L)'
;MASNPPGSCCTVGVKHEGEAKGQFQQVANVESYIARPADGSTKRAILLLTDVIGHRFINAQLIADQLAANGLFVVIPDLFHGDPVPLNRPAGFDIMAWLKGPPGHMPDRVEPVVKGVLKEMRDNMGCERVGAIGYCFGAKYAVRSLQPGLFDVAYVAHPSFVEADELKAIKGPLSIAAAETDSIFPAPKRHESEEILAKVGQPYQINLFSGVEHGFAVRADISKPDNKFAKEAAFTQAVIWFNQYL
;
A
#
# COMPACT_ATOMS: atom_id res chain seq x y z
N MET A 1 8.97 -17.00 -1.00
CA MET A 1 8.27 -15.72 -0.71
C MET A 1 9.24 -14.57 -0.86
N ALA A 2 8.90 -13.55 -1.64
CA ALA A 2 9.70 -12.33 -1.79
C ALA A 2 9.66 -11.44 -0.54
N SER A 3 8.66 -11.58 0.32
CA SER A 3 8.64 -11.01 1.68
C SER A 3 7.97 -11.97 2.67
N ASN A 4 8.24 -11.79 3.97
CA ASN A 4 7.67 -12.63 5.02
C ASN A 4 6.21 -12.23 5.32
N PRO A 5 5.40 -13.11 5.97
CA PRO A 5 4.09 -12.76 6.49
C PRO A 5 4.14 -11.59 7.49
N PRO A 6 3.01 -10.90 7.72
CA PRO A 6 2.93 -9.86 8.76
C PRO A 6 3.39 -10.34 10.13
N GLY A 7 4.11 -9.48 10.85
CA GLY A 7 4.67 -9.78 12.16
C GLY A 7 4.37 -8.69 13.20
N SER A 8 5.02 -8.77 14.35
CA SER A 8 4.83 -7.80 15.45
C SER A 8 5.11 -6.35 15.04
N CYS A 9 6.10 -6.11 14.18
CA CYS A 9 6.44 -4.77 13.70
C CYS A 9 5.34 -4.12 12.83
N CYS A 10 4.40 -4.90 12.26
CA CYS A 10 3.36 -4.36 11.38
C CYS A 10 2.35 -3.44 12.06
N THR A 11 2.32 -3.39 13.40
CA THR A 11 1.37 -2.57 14.14
C THR A 11 2.02 -1.50 15.02
N VAL A 12 3.34 -1.47 15.10
CA VAL A 12 4.09 -0.48 15.90
C VAL A 12 4.26 0.81 15.12
N GLY A 13 4.05 1.96 15.75
CA GLY A 13 4.27 3.25 15.12
C GLY A 13 3.61 4.41 15.83
N VAL A 14 3.60 5.57 15.16
CA VAL A 14 3.08 6.84 15.66
C VAL A 14 1.90 7.30 14.82
N LYS A 15 0.86 7.81 15.49
CA LYS A 15 -0.24 8.53 14.84
C LYS A 15 0.24 9.96 14.57
N HIS A 16 0.16 10.39 13.31
CA HIS A 16 0.54 11.75 12.91
C HIS A 16 -0.57 12.75 13.22
N GLU A 17 -0.18 13.99 13.44
CA GLU A 17 -1.09 15.12 13.55
C GLU A 17 -1.50 15.59 12.15
N GLY A 18 -2.75 16.04 12.03
CA GLY A 18 -3.31 16.54 10.79
C GLY A 18 -4.81 16.30 10.72
N GLU A 19 -5.45 17.00 9.81
CA GLU A 19 -6.88 16.88 9.53
C GLU A 19 -7.09 16.30 8.13
N ALA A 20 -7.83 15.20 8.05
CA ALA A 20 -8.19 14.57 6.79
C ALA A 20 -9.19 15.44 6.02
N LYS A 21 -8.93 15.63 4.72
CA LYS A 21 -9.74 16.50 3.83
C LYS A 21 -10.70 15.72 2.94
N GLY A 22 -10.45 14.43 2.74
CA GLY A 22 -11.31 13.54 1.98
C GLY A 22 -12.57 13.13 2.73
N GLN A 23 -13.35 12.23 2.15
CA GLN A 23 -14.64 11.79 2.68
C GLN A 23 -14.79 10.27 2.62
N PHE A 24 -15.54 9.71 3.56
CA PHE A 24 -15.94 8.30 3.50
C PHE A 24 -17.17 8.13 2.60
N GLN A 25 -17.11 7.17 1.70
CA GLN A 25 -18.20 6.79 0.79
C GLN A 25 -18.22 5.27 0.62
N GLN A 26 -19.37 4.73 0.16
CA GLN A 26 -19.44 3.34 -0.26
C GLN A 26 -18.99 3.21 -1.72
N VAL A 27 -17.99 2.37 -1.97
CA VAL A 27 -17.52 2.01 -3.31
C VAL A 27 -17.66 0.50 -3.46
N ALA A 28 -18.50 0.03 -4.36
CA ALA A 28 -18.84 -1.41 -4.50
C ALA A 28 -19.31 -2.05 -3.18
N ASN A 29 -20.10 -1.33 -2.37
CA ASN A 29 -20.54 -1.72 -1.03
C ASN A 29 -19.41 -1.88 0.01
N VAL A 30 -18.24 -1.31 -0.25
CA VAL A 30 -17.10 -1.26 0.66
C VAL A 30 -16.92 0.17 1.16
N GLU A 31 -16.89 0.38 2.47
CA GLU A 31 -16.55 1.69 3.02
C GLU A 31 -15.16 2.08 2.56
N SER A 32 -15.03 3.25 1.95
CA SER A 32 -13.77 3.72 1.38
C SER A 32 -13.56 5.19 1.70
N TYR A 33 -12.32 5.57 2.01
CA TYR A 33 -11.93 6.97 2.09
C TYR A 33 -11.56 7.46 0.70
N ILE A 34 -12.11 8.61 0.30
CA ILE A 34 -11.89 9.21 -1.03
C ILE A 34 -11.25 10.57 -0.90
N ALA A 35 -10.08 10.75 -1.53
CA ALA A 35 -9.42 12.03 -1.69
C ALA A 35 -9.44 12.44 -3.17
N ARG A 36 -9.85 13.69 -3.44
CA ARG A 36 -9.99 14.21 -4.81
C ARG A 36 -8.98 15.30 -5.09
N PRO A 37 -8.38 15.31 -6.30
CA PRO A 37 -7.54 16.42 -6.73
C PRO A 37 -8.36 17.71 -6.89
N ALA A 38 -7.69 18.86 -6.90
CA ALA A 38 -8.34 20.18 -6.92
C ALA A 38 -9.18 20.41 -8.18
N ASP A 39 -8.82 19.78 -9.31
CA ASP A 39 -9.57 19.85 -10.57
C ASP A 39 -10.76 18.89 -10.64
N GLY A 40 -10.94 18.05 -9.61
CA GLY A 40 -12.00 17.05 -9.52
C GLY A 40 -11.83 15.86 -10.47
N SER A 41 -10.74 15.77 -11.25
CA SER A 41 -10.49 14.71 -12.21
C SER A 41 -10.37 13.35 -11.53
N THR A 42 -10.96 12.33 -12.12
CA THR A 42 -10.85 10.93 -11.67
C THR A 42 -10.03 10.06 -12.63
N LYS A 43 -9.57 10.63 -13.75
CA LYS A 43 -8.95 9.87 -14.85
C LYS A 43 -7.69 9.12 -14.44
N ARG A 44 -6.81 9.77 -13.66
CA ARG A 44 -5.61 9.17 -13.07
C ARG A 44 -5.88 8.87 -11.60
N ALA A 45 -6.05 7.60 -11.29
CA ALA A 45 -6.51 7.16 -9.98
C ALA A 45 -5.52 6.24 -9.28
N ILE A 46 -5.56 6.24 -7.96
CA ILE A 46 -4.81 5.34 -7.09
C ILE A 46 -5.79 4.57 -6.22
N LEU A 47 -5.69 3.24 -6.23
CA LEU A 47 -6.25 2.40 -5.18
C LEU A 47 -5.16 2.17 -4.13
N LEU A 48 -5.32 2.78 -2.95
CA LEU A 48 -4.37 2.68 -1.85
C LEU A 48 -4.76 1.52 -0.94
N LEU A 49 -3.94 0.49 -0.94
CA LEU A 49 -4.10 -0.74 -0.15
C LEU A 49 -3.24 -0.62 1.10
N THR A 50 -3.91 -0.51 2.25
CA THR A 50 -3.28 -0.13 3.51
C THR A 50 -2.46 -1.26 4.16
N ASP A 51 -1.69 -0.88 5.16
CA ASP A 51 -1.20 -1.81 6.17
C ASP A 51 -2.37 -2.34 7.04
N VAL A 52 -2.06 -3.18 8.01
CA VAL A 52 -3.07 -3.84 8.86
C VAL A 52 -3.88 -2.88 9.74
N ILE A 53 -3.47 -1.60 9.86
CA ILE A 53 -4.18 -0.59 10.66
C ILE A 53 -5.44 -0.09 9.93
N GLY A 54 -5.49 -0.21 8.59
CA GLY A 54 -6.69 -0.01 7.81
C GLY A 54 -6.97 1.44 7.36
N HIS A 55 -8.05 1.59 6.62
CA HIS A 55 -8.44 2.81 5.91
C HIS A 55 -8.86 3.98 6.82
N ARG A 56 -9.27 3.70 8.07
CA ARG A 56 -9.64 4.74 9.05
C ARG A 56 -8.43 5.34 9.77
N PHE A 57 -7.21 4.82 9.51
CA PHE A 57 -5.99 5.35 10.09
C PHE A 57 -5.66 6.72 9.49
N ILE A 58 -5.58 7.75 10.34
CA ILE A 58 -5.35 9.13 9.87
C ILE A 58 -4.10 9.26 8.99
N ASN A 59 -3.02 8.53 9.28
CA ASN A 59 -1.81 8.63 8.48
C ASN A 59 -2.03 8.18 7.03
N ALA A 60 -2.84 7.14 6.80
CA ALA A 60 -3.19 6.69 5.45
C ALA A 60 -4.05 7.73 4.74
N GLN A 61 -4.99 8.37 5.45
CA GLN A 61 -5.84 9.44 4.92
C GLN A 61 -5.02 10.68 4.54
N LEU A 62 -4.08 11.10 5.39
CA LEU A 62 -3.17 12.21 5.09
C LEU A 62 -2.29 11.94 3.87
N ILE A 63 -1.83 10.70 3.69
CA ILE A 63 -1.10 10.29 2.48
C ILE A 63 -2.00 10.40 1.24
N ALA A 64 -3.24 9.94 1.32
CA ALA A 64 -4.20 10.06 0.22
C ALA A 64 -4.48 11.51 -0.16
N ASP A 65 -4.65 12.38 0.84
CA ASP A 65 -4.87 13.82 0.62
C ASP A 65 -3.65 14.48 -0.03
N GLN A 66 -2.42 14.07 0.36
CA GLN A 66 -1.20 14.55 -0.28
C GLN A 66 -1.08 14.05 -1.73
N LEU A 67 -1.46 12.82 -2.02
CA LEU A 67 -1.51 12.30 -3.39
C LEU A 67 -2.55 13.06 -4.22
N ALA A 68 -3.70 13.37 -3.64
CA ALA A 68 -4.73 14.18 -4.29
C ALA A 68 -4.24 15.61 -4.57
N ALA A 69 -3.48 16.20 -3.67
CA ALA A 69 -2.82 17.50 -3.90
C ALA A 69 -1.79 17.44 -5.05
N ASN A 70 -1.30 16.24 -5.41
CA ASN A 70 -0.44 16.00 -6.56
C ASN A 70 -1.21 15.56 -7.83
N GLY A 71 -2.52 15.79 -7.89
CA GLY A 71 -3.35 15.56 -9.08
C GLY A 71 -3.81 14.13 -9.29
N LEU A 72 -3.84 13.30 -8.25
CA LEU A 72 -4.28 11.91 -8.31
C LEU A 72 -5.61 11.74 -7.56
N PHE A 73 -6.56 11.06 -8.18
CA PHE A 73 -7.77 10.63 -7.48
C PHE A 73 -7.46 9.40 -6.63
N VAL A 74 -7.76 9.40 -5.32
CA VAL A 74 -7.35 8.33 -4.42
C VAL A 74 -8.55 7.69 -3.72
N VAL A 75 -8.58 6.36 -3.72
CA VAL A 75 -9.55 5.54 -2.99
C VAL A 75 -8.81 4.62 -2.03
N ILE A 76 -9.19 4.61 -0.74
CA ILE A 76 -8.68 3.69 0.28
C ILE A 76 -9.84 2.80 0.76
N PRO A 77 -9.95 1.55 0.33
CA PRO A 77 -11.03 0.66 0.75
C PRO A 77 -10.77 0.06 2.13
N ASP A 78 -11.83 -0.30 2.81
CA ASP A 78 -11.78 -1.21 3.96
C ASP A 78 -11.42 -2.63 3.50
N LEU A 79 -10.18 -3.02 3.66
CA LEU A 79 -9.71 -4.37 3.32
C LEU A 79 -10.08 -5.42 4.37
N PHE A 80 -10.53 -4.98 5.55
CA PHE A 80 -10.65 -5.81 6.74
C PHE A 80 -12.09 -5.99 7.23
N HIS A 81 -13.08 -5.52 6.47
CA HIS A 81 -14.50 -5.65 6.83
C HIS A 81 -14.83 -5.12 8.23
N GLY A 82 -14.21 -3.99 8.62
CA GLY A 82 -14.38 -3.37 9.93
C GLY A 82 -13.54 -3.99 11.05
N ASP A 83 -12.62 -4.91 10.74
CA ASP A 83 -11.76 -5.60 11.72
C ASP A 83 -10.25 -5.31 11.50
N PRO A 84 -9.80 -4.03 11.40
CA PRO A 84 -8.39 -3.71 11.31
C PRO A 84 -7.67 -3.94 12.66
N VAL A 85 -6.36 -4.13 12.60
CA VAL A 85 -5.54 -4.24 13.81
C VAL A 85 -5.29 -2.87 14.40
N PRO A 86 -5.49 -2.65 15.72
CA PRO A 86 -5.20 -1.36 16.33
C PRO A 86 -3.70 -1.03 16.31
N LEU A 87 -3.38 0.25 16.13
CA LEU A 87 -2.01 0.74 16.27
C LEU A 87 -1.49 0.44 17.68
N ASN A 88 -0.24 0.02 17.79
CA ASN A 88 0.41 -0.35 19.05
C ASN A 88 -0.43 -1.36 19.84
N ARG A 89 -0.87 -2.40 19.16
CA ARG A 89 -1.72 -3.47 19.68
C ARG A 89 -1.29 -3.98 21.06
N PRO A 90 -2.22 -4.52 21.87
CA PRO A 90 -1.89 -5.09 23.17
C PRO A 90 -0.87 -6.23 23.10
N ALA A 91 -0.10 -6.40 24.16
CA ALA A 91 0.77 -7.57 24.30
C ALA A 91 -0.05 -8.87 24.17
N GLY A 92 0.53 -9.86 23.48
CA GLY A 92 -0.14 -11.16 23.27
C GLY A 92 -1.11 -11.24 22.10
N PHE A 93 -1.34 -10.16 21.34
CA PHE A 93 -2.13 -10.23 20.12
C PHE A 93 -1.44 -11.12 19.09
N ASP A 94 -2.14 -12.15 18.64
CA ASP A 94 -1.65 -13.05 17.59
C ASP A 94 -2.12 -12.57 16.21
N ILE A 95 -1.22 -11.94 15.47
CA ILE A 95 -1.50 -11.42 14.13
C ILE A 95 -1.78 -12.56 13.12
N MET A 96 -1.22 -13.76 13.35
CA MET A 96 -1.48 -14.88 12.46
C MET A 96 -2.84 -15.52 12.73
N ALA A 97 -3.30 -15.50 13.98
CA ALA A 97 -4.66 -15.89 14.34
C ALA A 97 -5.67 -14.89 13.75
N TRP A 98 -5.42 -13.59 13.82
CA TRP A 98 -6.23 -12.56 13.17
C TRP A 98 -6.27 -12.75 11.65
N LEU A 99 -5.13 -13.02 11.02
CA LEU A 99 -5.03 -13.19 9.57
C LEU A 99 -5.81 -14.42 9.07
N LYS A 100 -5.74 -15.56 9.79
CA LYS A 100 -6.27 -16.86 9.38
C LYS A 100 -7.58 -17.26 10.05
N GLY A 101 -7.85 -16.70 11.25
CA GLY A 101 -9.06 -16.98 12.02
C GLY A 101 -10.31 -16.31 11.43
N PRO A 102 -11.53 -16.69 11.84
CA PRO A 102 -12.76 -16.04 11.40
C PRO A 102 -12.82 -14.56 11.88
N PRO A 103 -13.21 -13.59 11.00
CA PRO A 103 -13.59 -13.74 9.60
C PRO A 103 -12.42 -14.02 8.64
N GLY A 104 -11.19 -13.78 9.07
CA GLY A 104 -9.94 -13.95 8.33
C GLY A 104 -9.70 -12.87 7.28
N HIS A 105 -8.41 -12.70 6.94
CA HIS A 105 -7.95 -11.64 6.03
C HIS A 105 -6.97 -12.19 4.99
N MET A 106 -7.22 -13.42 4.56
CA MET A 106 -6.46 -14.09 3.51
C MET A 106 -6.96 -13.68 2.11
N PRO A 107 -6.26 -14.03 1.02
CA PRO A 107 -6.60 -13.59 -0.32
C PRO A 107 -8.05 -13.85 -0.76
N ASP A 108 -8.65 -14.95 -0.34
CA ASP A 108 -10.05 -15.28 -0.63
C ASP A 108 -11.05 -14.26 -0.07
N ARG A 109 -10.67 -13.50 0.96
CA ARG A 109 -11.49 -12.46 1.58
C ARG A 109 -11.14 -11.05 1.07
N VAL A 110 -9.86 -10.79 0.83
CA VAL A 110 -9.37 -9.44 0.48
C VAL A 110 -9.42 -9.17 -1.03
N GLU A 111 -9.11 -10.17 -1.88
CA GLU A 111 -9.15 -9.98 -3.33
C GLU A 111 -10.52 -9.57 -3.88
N PRO A 112 -11.65 -10.11 -3.41
CA PRO A 112 -12.97 -9.63 -3.86
C PRO A 112 -13.20 -8.15 -3.57
N VAL A 113 -12.71 -7.64 -2.43
CA VAL A 113 -12.76 -6.21 -2.11
C VAL A 113 -11.95 -5.41 -3.12
N VAL A 114 -10.67 -5.77 -3.33
CA VAL A 114 -9.79 -5.08 -4.26
C VAL A 114 -10.36 -5.07 -5.68
N LYS A 115 -10.79 -6.23 -6.17
CA LYS A 115 -11.36 -6.36 -7.53
C LYS A 115 -12.69 -5.63 -7.69
N GLY A 116 -13.57 -5.70 -6.68
CA GLY A 116 -14.86 -5.03 -6.70
C GLY A 116 -14.72 -3.50 -6.72
N VAL A 117 -13.88 -2.95 -5.85
CA VAL A 117 -13.63 -1.51 -5.81
C VAL A 117 -12.93 -1.04 -7.08
N LEU A 118 -11.93 -1.77 -7.58
CA LEU A 118 -11.24 -1.43 -8.83
C LEU A 118 -12.19 -1.43 -10.03
N LYS A 119 -13.09 -2.41 -10.10
CA LYS A 119 -14.13 -2.46 -11.13
C LYS A 119 -15.05 -1.24 -11.05
N GLU A 120 -15.52 -0.88 -9.87
CA GLU A 120 -16.38 0.29 -9.66
C GLU A 120 -15.66 1.60 -10.06
N MET A 121 -14.37 1.73 -9.71
CA MET A 121 -13.55 2.88 -10.12
C MET A 121 -13.49 3.02 -11.64
N ARG A 122 -13.32 1.92 -12.38
CA ARG A 122 -13.24 1.95 -13.84
C ARG A 122 -14.61 2.14 -14.50
N ASP A 123 -15.61 1.40 -14.08
CA ASP A 123 -16.90 1.35 -14.77
C ASP A 123 -17.80 2.57 -14.47
N ASN A 124 -17.77 3.06 -13.21
CA ASN A 124 -18.74 4.04 -12.75
C ASN A 124 -18.12 5.36 -12.23
N MET A 125 -16.83 5.37 -11.86
CA MET A 125 -16.19 6.57 -11.33
C MET A 125 -15.30 7.29 -12.35
N GLY A 126 -15.22 6.80 -13.60
CA GLY A 126 -14.51 7.45 -14.71
C GLY A 126 -12.98 7.35 -14.62
N CYS A 127 -12.44 6.34 -13.92
CA CYS A 127 -11.00 6.14 -13.80
C CYS A 127 -10.47 5.46 -15.07
N GLU A 128 -9.73 6.20 -15.90
CA GLU A 128 -9.15 5.69 -17.15
C GLU A 128 -7.89 4.86 -16.88
N ARG A 129 -7.02 5.35 -15.97
CA ARG A 129 -5.79 4.70 -15.52
C ARG A 129 -5.83 4.53 -14.01
N VAL A 130 -5.51 3.34 -13.51
CA VAL A 130 -5.51 3.06 -12.07
C VAL A 130 -4.20 2.43 -11.63
N GLY A 131 -3.46 3.16 -10.79
CA GLY A 131 -2.28 2.65 -10.10
C GLY A 131 -2.64 2.05 -8.75
N ALA A 132 -1.78 1.17 -8.24
CA ALA A 132 -1.87 0.66 -6.88
C ALA A 132 -0.76 1.25 -6.00
N ILE A 133 -1.12 1.67 -4.79
CA ILE A 133 -0.18 1.79 -3.67
C ILE A 133 -0.43 0.64 -2.70
N GLY A 134 0.63 -0.05 -2.30
CA GLY A 134 0.57 -1.10 -1.28
C GLY A 134 1.52 -0.84 -0.13
N TYR A 135 1.00 -0.67 1.08
CA TYR A 135 1.80 -0.58 2.29
C TYR A 135 1.72 -1.87 3.09
N CYS A 136 2.88 -2.43 3.47
CA CYS A 136 2.95 -3.64 4.32
C CYS A 136 2.05 -4.76 3.75
N PHE A 137 0.95 -5.06 4.41
CA PHE A 137 -0.06 -6.05 4.01
C PHE A 137 -0.64 -5.78 2.60
N GLY A 138 -0.96 -4.53 2.30
CA GLY A 138 -1.52 -4.14 1.00
C GLY A 138 -0.58 -4.37 -0.18
N ALA A 139 0.73 -4.46 0.07
CA ALA A 139 1.73 -4.70 -0.97
C ALA A 139 1.51 -6.03 -1.70
N LYS A 140 1.07 -7.10 -0.98
CA LYS A 140 0.70 -8.37 -1.61
C LYS A 140 -0.31 -8.19 -2.73
N TYR A 141 -1.38 -7.45 -2.46
CA TYR A 141 -2.49 -7.27 -3.39
C TYR A 141 -2.16 -6.29 -4.51
N ALA A 142 -1.32 -5.29 -4.25
CA ALA A 142 -0.79 -4.40 -5.27
C ALA A 142 0.07 -5.17 -6.30
N VAL A 143 0.99 -6.01 -5.83
CA VAL A 143 1.84 -6.84 -6.69
C VAL A 143 1.01 -7.90 -7.43
N ARG A 144 0.20 -8.66 -6.71
CA ARG A 144 -0.61 -9.75 -7.24
C ARG A 144 -1.59 -9.32 -8.33
N SER A 145 -2.11 -8.09 -8.21
CA SER A 145 -3.06 -7.52 -9.16
C SER A 145 -2.42 -6.58 -10.20
N LEU A 146 -1.09 -6.54 -10.29
CA LEU A 146 -0.39 -5.78 -11.33
C LEU A 146 -0.41 -6.57 -12.66
N GLN A 147 -1.61 -6.67 -13.23
CA GLN A 147 -1.98 -7.47 -14.40
C GLN A 147 -2.83 -6.65 -15.35
N PRO A 148 -2.86 -6.98 -16.66
CA PRO A 148 -3.72 -6.31 -17.65
C PRO A 148 -5.19 -6.30 -17.21
N GLY A 149 -5.83 -5.14 -17.30
CA GLY A 149 -7.23 -4.95 -16.90
C GLY A 149 -7.45 -4.74 -15.41
N LEU A 150 -6.40 -4.89 -14.59
CA LEU A 150 -6.40 -4.55 -13.16
C LEU A 150 -5.60 -3.28 -12.92
N PHE A 151 -4.39 -3.34 -12.37
CA PHE A 151 -3.55 -2.16 -12.17
C PHE A 151 -2.61 -1.91 -13.33
N ASP A 152 -2.47 -0.64 -13.71
CA ASP A 152 -1.58 -0.19 -14.79
C ASP A 152 -0.13 -0.02 -14.30
N VAL A 153 0.06 0.32 -13.04
CA VAL A 153 1.34 0.58 -12.37
C VAL A 153 1.20 0.36 -10.87
N ALA A 154 2.27 -0.05 -10.19
CA ALA A 154 2.26 -0.19 -8.74
C ALA A 154 3.47 0.46 -8.06
N TYR A 155 3.23 0.93 -6.85
CA TYR A 155 4.23 1.30 -5.87
C TYR A 155 3.95 0.57 -4.57
N VAL A 156 4.98 0.02 -3.94
CA VAL A 156 4.86 -0.63 -2.62
C VAL A 156 5.94 -0.12 -1.67
N ALA A 157 5.61 0.00 -0.39
CA ALA A 157 6.59 0.32 0.64
C ALA A 157 6.56 -0.72 1.76
N HIS A 158 7.76 -1.08 2.26
CA HIS A 158 7.97 -2.10 3.30
C HIS A 158 7.04 -3.31 3.12
N PRO A 159 7.12 -4.01 1.96
CA PRO A 159 6.14 -5.03 1.59
C PRO A 159 6.14 -6.23 2.53
N SER A 160 4.94 -6.77 2.82
CA SER A 160 4.78 -8.03 3.51
C SER A 160 3.95 -9.02 2.68
N PHE A 161 4.16 -10.32 2.92
CA PHE A 161 3.35 -11.41 2.41
C PHE A 161 3.39 -11.60 0.88
N VAL A 162 4.30 -10.93 0.17
CA VAL A 162 4.46 -11.07 -1.30
C VAL A 162 5.14 -12.42 -1.62
N GLU A 163 4.54 -13.19 -2.51
CA GLU A 163 5.11 -14.44 -3.02
C GLU A 163 6.07 -14.17 -4.18
N ALA A 164 7.12 -14.97 -4.30
CA ALA A 164 8.06 -14.85 -5.42
C ALA A 164 7.37 -15.02 -6.78
N ASP A 165 6.38 -15.92 -6.86
CA ASP A 165 5.65 -16.17 -8.11
C ASP A 165 4.68 -15.02 -8.46
N GLU A 166 4.13 -14.31 -7.46
CA GLU A 166 3.36 -13.08 -7.68
C GLU A 166 4.25 -12.00 -8.30
N LEU A 167 5.48 -11.85 -7.78
CA LEU A 167 6.44 -10.89 -8.29
C LEU A 167 6.93 -11.23 -9.71
N LYS A 168 7.15 -12.52 -10.01
CA LYS A 168 7.48 -12.99 -11.38
C LYS A 168 6.36 -12.75 -12.38
N ALA A 169 5.13 -12.73 -11.91
CA ALA A 169 3.94 -12.66 -12.76
C ALA A 169 3.54 -11.23 -13.15
N ILE A 170 4.11 -10.17 -12.56
CA ILE A 170 3.71 -8.78 -12.83
C ILE A 170 3.82 -8.44 -14.32
N LYS A 171 2.89 -7.60 -14.80
CA LYS A 171 2.80 -7.16 -16.20
C LYS A 171 2.80 -5.63 -16.33
N GLY A 172 3.20 -4.92 -15.30
CA GLY A 172 3.31 -3.46 -15.29
C GLY A 172 4.49 -2.98 -14.46
N PRO A 173 4.80 -1.67 -14.51
CA PRO A 173 5.89 -1.05 -13.77
C PRO A 173 5.70 -1.17 -12.25
N LEU A 174 6.77 -1.51 -11.51
CA LEU A 174 6.75 -1.67 -10.05
C LEU A 174 7.87 -0.87 -9.38
N SER A 175 7.52 -0.01 -8.42
CA SER A 175 8.48 0.67 -7.55
C SER A 175 8.39 0.17 -6.12
N ILE A 176 9.53 -0.10 -5.48
CA ILE A 176 9.62 -0.60 -4.10
C ILE A 176 10.43 0.37 -3.24
N ALA A 177 9.86 0.78 -2.10
CA ALA A 177 10.55 1.51 -1.04
C ALA A 177 10.82 0.55 0.13
N ALA A 178 12.08 0.25 0.39
CA ALA A 178 12.53 -0.72 1.39
C ALA A 178 13.16 -0.02 2.60
N ALA A 179 12.91 -0.54 3.80
CA ALA A 179 13.59 -0.14 5.01
C ALA A 179 14.87 -0.96 5.23
N GLU A 180 15.90 -0.34 5.81
CA GLU A 180 17.15 -1.04 6.13
C GLU A 180 16.93 -2.12 7.18
N THR A 181 16.23 -1.79 8.26
CA THR A 181 15.91 -2.70 9.36
C THR A 181 14.48 -3.24 9.22
N ASP A 182 14.32 -4.33 8.49
CA ASP A 182 13.00 -4.91 8.23
C ASP A 182 13.05 -6.45 8.33
N SER A 183 12.44 -7.00 9.38
CA SER A 183 12.34 -8.45 9.55
C SER A 183 11.35 -9.11 8.59
N ILE A 184 10.46 -8.32 7.97
CA ILE A 184 9.46 -8.77 7.00
C ILE A 184 10.05 -8.77 5.58
N PHE A 185 10.82 -7.72 5.24
CA PHE A 185 11.51 -7.60 3.96
C PHE A 185 13.02 -7.43 4.17
N PRO A 186 13.69 -8.44 4.79
CA PRO A 186 15.12 -8.37 5.09
C PRO A 186 15.97 -8.41 3.82
N ALA A 187 17.26 -8.07 3.94
CA ALA A 187 18.20 -7.98 2.82
C ALA A 187 18.16 -9.21 1.87
N PRO A 188 18.14 -10.48 2.35
CA PRO A 188 18.04 -11.62 1.43
C PRO A 188 16.76 -11.61 0.59
N LYS A 189 15.62 -11.20 1.14
CA LYS A 189 14.34 -11.10 0.42
C LYS A 189 14.34 -9.94 -0.57
N ARG A 190 14.96 -8.83 -0.21
CA ARG A 190 15.16 -7.70 -1.12
C ARG A 190 16.02 -8.09 -2.32
N HIS A 191 17.15 -8.78 -2.10
CA HIS A 191 18.02 -9.26 -3.17
C HIS A 191 17.31 -10.30 -4.06
N GLU A 192 16.57 -11.24 -3.47
CA GLU A 192 15.72 -12.17 -4.24
C GLU A 192 14.72 -11.41 -5.14
N SER A 193 14.08 -10.34 -4.61
CA SER A 193 13.15 -9.52 -5.39
C SER A 193 13.85 -8.79 -6.55
N GLU A 194 15.04 -8.26 -6.33
CA GLU A 194 15.87 -7.63 -7.34
C GLU A 194 16.21 -8.59 -8.50
N GLU A 195 16.66 -9.81 -8.16
CA GLU A 195 16.96 -10.86 -9.14
C GLU A 195 15.73 -11.30 -9.94
N ILE A 196 14.55 -11.34 -9.31
CA ILE A 196 13.29 -11.64 -9.99
C ILE A 196 12.93 -10.51 -10.95
N LEU A 197 12.91 -9.28 -10.48
CA LEU A 197 12.49 -8.11 -11.27
C LEU A 197 13.39 -7.88 -12.47
N ALA A 198 14.70 -8.11 -12.34
CA ALA A 198 15.65 -8.03 -13.46
C ALA A 198 15.29 -8.98 -14.62
N LYS A 199 14.55 -10.06 -14.36
CA LYS A 199 14.16 -11.08 -15.35
C LYS A 199 12.73 -10.91 -15.87
N VAL A 200 11.90 -10.11 -15.20
CA VAL A 200 10.47 -9.95 -15.55
C VAL A 200 10.27 -9.10 -16.81
N GLY A 201 11.21 -8.22 -17.13
CA GLY A 201 11.15 -7.36 -18.33
C GLY A 201 10.17 -6.19 -18.20
N GLN A 202 9.73 -5.85 -16.99
CA GLN A 202 8.94 -4.65 -16.69
C GLN A 202 9.85 -3.57 -16.07
N PRO A 203 9.54 -2.27 -16.25
CA PRO A 203 10.25 -1.22 -15.53
C PRO A 203 10.14 -1.43 -14.02
N TYR A 204 11.25 -1.32 -13.30
CA TYR A 204 11.23 -1.41 -11.86
C TYR A 204 12.22 -0.44 -11.20
N GLN A 205 11.96 -0.14 -9.94
CA GLN A 205 12.82 0.66 -9.08
C GLN A 205 12.79 0.07 -7.66
N ILE A 206 13.95 -0.01 -7.00
CA ILE A 206 14.04 -0.35 -5.57
C ILE A 206 14.90 0.71 -4.90
N ASN A 207 14.34 1.42 -3.93
CA ASN A 207 15.08 2.34 -3.07
C ASN A 207 15.17 1.75 -1.66
N LEU A 208 16.37 1.72 -1.11
CA LEU A 208 16.65 1.33 0.27
C LEU A 208 16.90 2.59 1.10
N PHE A 209 16.12 2.74 2.17
CA PHE A 209 16.26 3.83 3.13
C PHE A 209 16.95 3.34 4.39
N SER A 210 18.10 3.95 4.72
CA SER A 210 18.87 3.64 5.93
C SER A 210 18.23 4.26 7.17
N GLY A 211 18.54 3.69 8.35
CA GLY A 211 18.09 4.20 9.64
C GLY A 211 16.60 4.06 9.93
N VAL A 212 15.84 3.37 9.09
CA VAL A 212 14.39 3.18 9.28
C VAL A 212 13.99 1.73 9.34
N GLU A 213 12.83 1.49 9.96
CA GLU A 213 12.26 0.18 10.21
C GLU A 213 10.99 -0.06 9.38
N HIS A 214 10.49 -1.31 9.43
CA HIS A 214 9.21 -1.69 8.81
C HIS A 214 8.09 -0.73 9.20
N GLY A 215 7.33 -0.24 8.21
CA GLY A 215 6.23 0.72 8.42
C GLY A 215 6.62 2.19 8.29
N PHE A 216 7.89 2.50 8.00
CA PHE A 216 8.41 3.86 7.97
C PHE A 216 7.63 4.82 7.05
N ALA A 217 7.16 4.34 5.91
CA ALA A 217 6.47 5.17 4.93
C ALA A 217 5.08 5.64 5.42
N VAL A 218 4.48 4.98 6.42
CA VAL A 218 3.14 5.31 6.93
C VAL A 218 3.18 5.85 8.34
N ARG A 219 3.87 5.18 9.28
CA ARG A 219 3.72 5.36 10.73
C ARG A 219 5.03 5.60 11.48
N ALA A 220 6.07 6.07 10.78
CA ALA A 220 7.32 6.47 11.41
C ALA A 220 7.12 7.63 12.41
N ASP A 221 7.96 7.67 13.42
CA ASP A 221 8.08 8.82 14.31
C ASP A 221 8.81 9.96 13.58
N ILE A 222 8.03 10.89 13.02
CA ILE A 222 8.55 12.02 12.24
C ILE A 222 9.22 13.12 13.08
N SER A 223 9.24 13.00 14.41
CA SER A 223 10.07 13.85 15.27
C SER A 223 11.57 13.53 15.10
N LYS A 224 11.89 12.33 14.59
CA LYS A 224 13.25 11.90 14.27
C LYS A 224 13.59 12.31 12.83
N PRO A 225 14.67 13.10 12.61
CA PRO A 225 15.00 13.63 11.29
C PRO A 225 15.13 12.56 10.18
N ASP A 226 15.80 11.44 10.47
CA ASP A 226 16.00 10.35 9.50
C ASP A 226 14.69 9.68 9.10
N ASN A 227 13.80 9.45 10.07
CA ASN A 227 12.47 8.90 9.81
C ASN A 227 11.62 9.84 8.96
N LYS A 228 11.66 11.15 9.27
CA LYS A 228 10.96 12.16 8.50
C LYS A 228 11.47 12.20 7.07
N PHE A 229 12.79 12.28 6.89
CA PHE A 229 13.42 12.29 5.58
C PHE A 229 13.03 11.04 4.76
N ALA A 230 13.19 9.84 5.32
CA ALA A 230 12.88 8.60 4.61
C ALA A 230 11.41 8.50 4.22
N LYS A 231 10.48 8.90 5.12
CA LYS A 231 9.04 8.92 4.82
C LYS A 231 8.69 9.89 3.68
N GLU A 232 9.23 11.12 3.72
CA GLU A 232 8.99 12.14 2.70
C GLU A 232 9.63 11.74 1.35
N ALA A 233 10.82 11.16 1.37
CA ALA A 233 11.49 10.67 0.17
C ALA A 233 10.76 9.47 -0.45
N ALA A 234 10.25 8.53 0.36
CA ALA A 234 9.42 7.42 -0.12
C ALA A 234 8.10 7.89 -0.73
N PHE A 235 7.47 8.94 -0.16
CA PHE A 235 6.29 9.57 -0.75
C PHE A 235 6.63 10.24 -2.09
N THR A 236 7.72 10.98 -2.16
CA THR A 236 8.19 11.61 -3.40
C THR A 236 8.51 10.57 -4.47
N GLN A 237 9.12 9.44 -4.10
CA GLN A 237 9.35 8.30 -4.99
C GLN A 237 8.04 7.81 -5.61
N ALA A 238 6.97 7.67 -4.82
CA ALA A 238 5.66 7.26 -5.32
C ALA A 238 5.08 8.27 -6.32
N VAL A 239 5.12 9.57 -5.99
CA VAL A 239 4.61 10.65 -6.86
C VAL A 239 5.35 10.68 -8.21
N ILE A 240 6.68 10.63 -8.19
CA ILE A 240 7.51 10.60 -9.41
C ILE A 240 7.17 9.36 -10.24
N TRP A 241 7.02 8.20 -9.60
CA TRP A 241 6.70 6.93 -10.26
C TRP A 241 5.35 6.98 -10.97
N PHE A 242 4.31 7.46 -10.29
CA PHE A 242 2.98 7.61 -10.90
C PHE A 242 2.94 8.69 -11.98
N ASN A 243 3.70 9.75 -11.85
CA ASN A 243 3.79 10.76 -12.92
C ASN A 243 4.46 10.22 -14.19
N GLN A 244 5.34 9.23 -14.06
CA GLN A 244 6.00 8.60 -15.21
C GLN A 244 5.13 7.54 -15.87
N TYR A 245 4.39 6.73 -15.10
CA TYR A 245 3.77 5.51 -15.61
C TYR A 245 2.24 5.48 -15.53
N LEU A 246 1.59 6.39 -14.86
CA LEU A 246 0.14 6.53 -14.75
C LEU A 246 -0.35 7.75 -15.54
#